data_2c070e22b5584897ba0a6be29fa8b06a
#
_entry.id   2c070e22b5584897ba0a6be29fa8b06a
#
_cell.length_a   1.000
_cell.length_b   1.000
_cell.length_c   1.000
_cell.angle_alpha   90.00
_cell.angle_beta   90.00
_cell.angle_gamma   90.00
#
_symmetry.space_group_name_H-M   'P 1'
#
loop_
_entity.id
_entity.type
_entity.pdbx_description
1 polymer ?
#
loop_
_entity_poly.entity_id
_entity_poly.type
_entity_poly.pdbx_seq_one_letter_code
_entity_poly.pdbx_strand_id
1 'polypeptide(L)' 'MKKYVCAICGYVYDEEAGCPELDIAPGTKFEDLPEDFACPVCQVGKENFSEE' A
#
# COMPACT_ATOMS: atom_id res chain seq x y z
N MET A 1 6.22 -11.97 -3.52
CA MET A 1 5.08 -11.08 -3.32
C MET A 1 5.26 -9.81 -4.14
N LYS A 2 4.18 -9.08 -4.32
CA LYS A 2 4.20 -7.95 -5.25
C LYS A 2 4.45 -6.63 -4.53
N LYS A 3 4.82 -5.63 -5.31
CA LYS A 3 4.97 -4.26 -4.80
C LYS A 3 4.03 -3.36 -5.55
N TYR A 4 3.47 -2.39 -4.86
CA TYR A 4 2.55 -1.42 -5.43
C TYR A 4 3.07 -0.02 -5.17
N VAL A 5 3.02 0.83 -6.17
CA VAL A 5 3.59 2.17 -6.11
C VAL A 5 2.46 3.20 -6.19
N CYS A 6 2.49 4.15 -5.27
CA CYS A 6 1.57 5.28 -5.31
C CYS A 6 1.96 6.19 -6.47
N ALA A 7 1.02 6.43 -7.38
CA ALA A 7 1.28 7.25 -8.57
C ALA A 7 1.45 8.75 -8.23
N ILE A 8 1.09 9.14 -7.02
CA ILE A 8 1.10 10.55 -6.62
C ILE A 8 2.42 10.93 -5.95
N CYS A 9 2.86 10.15 -4.96
CA CYS A 9 4.07 10.50 -4.19
C CYS A 9 5.20 9.49 -4.35
N GLY A 10 4.96 8.35 -5.00
CA GLY A 10 5.99 7.34 -5.19
C GLY A 10 6.20 6.39 -4.03
N TYR A 11 5.33 6.44 -3.03
CA TYR A 11 5.42 5.49 -1.92
C TYR A 11 5.24 4.05 -2.44
N VAL A 12 6.06 3.14 -1.95
CA VAL A 12 5.99 1.74 -2.36
C VAL A 12 5.42 0.90 -1.21
N TYR A 13 4.31 0.21 -1.48
CA TYR A 13 3.79 -0.77 -0.55
C TYR A 13 4.34 -2.14 -0.95
N ASP A 14 5.17 -2.71 -0.09
CA ASP A 14 5.76 -4.03 -0.30
C ASP A 14 4.94 -5.04 0.49
N GLU A 15 4.32 -5.99 -0.19
CA GLU A 15 3.47 -6.98 0.46
C GLU A 15 4.25 -7.82 1.48
N GLU A 16 5.54 -8.04 1.26
CA GLU A 16 6.35 -8.78 2.20
C GLU A 16 6.61 -8.00 3.49
N ALA A 17 6.75 -6.70 3.38
CA ALA A 17 7.09 -5.87 4.53
C ALA A 17 5.86 -5.35 5.27
N GLY A 18 4.72 -5.27 4.58
CA GLY A 18 3.53 -4.69 5.16
C GLY A 18 3.68 -3.19 5.34
N CYS A 19 2.88 -2.63 6.21
CA CYS A 19 2.96 -1.20 6.52
C CYS A 19 2.71 -1.00 8.01
N PRO A 20 3.76 -1.02 8.83
CA PRO A 20 3.58 -0.90 10.28
C PRO A 20 2.96 0.43 10.70
N GLU A 21 3.14 1.49 9.90
CA GLU A 21 2.54 2.78 10.19
C GLU A 21 1.02 2.74 10.16
N LEU A 22 0.46 1.81 9.38
CA LEU A 22 -0.98 1.63 9.25
C LEU A 22 -1.45 0.33 9.91
N ASP A 23 -0.59 -0.27 10.72
CA ASP A 23 -0.91 -1.49 11.46
C ASP A 23 -1.19 -2.67 10.53
N ILE A 24 -0.51 -2.69 9.39
CA ILE A 24 -0.65 -3.76 8.41
C ILE A 24 0.51 -4.72 8.56
N ALA A 25 0.19 -5.98 8.86
CA ALA A 25 1.21 -7.00 9.10
C ALA A 25 1.97 -7.37 7.84
N PRO A 26 3.25 -7.77 7.96
CA PRO A 26 4.00 -8.30 6.82
C PRO A 26 3.27 -9.51 6.21
N GLY A 27 3.30 -9.60 4.90
CA GLY A 27 2.65 -10.68 4.18
C GLY A 27 1.20 -10.38 3.79
N THR A 28 0.70 -9.20 4.10
CA THR A 28 -0.66 -8.81 3.72
C THR A 28 -0.68 -8.41 2.26
N LYS A 29 -1.52 -9.06 1.48
CA LYS A 29 -1.66 -8.74 0.06
C LYS A 29 -2.38 -7.41 -0.11
N PHE A 30 -2.02 -6.69 -1.17
CA PHE A 30 -2.63 -5.39 -1.44
C PHE A 30 -4.16 -5.52 -1.60
N GLU A 31 -4.61 -6.59 -2.24
CA GLU A 31 -6.04 -6.83 -2.44
C GLU A 31 -6.80 -7.11 -1.14
N ASP A 32 -6.07 -7.50 -0.08
CA ASP A 32 -6.65 -7.77 1.23
C ASP A 32 -6.72 -6.54 2.12
N LEU A 33 -6.17 -5.42 1.65
CA LEU A 33 -6.23 -4.18 2.41
C LEU A 33 -7.65 -3.64 2.44
N PRO A 34 -8.03 -2.92 3.52
CA PRO A 34 -9.38 -2.36 3.59
C PRO A 34 -9.61 -1.32 2.50
N GLU A 35 -10.86 -1.10 2.14
CA GLU A 35 -11.21 -0.15 1.10
C GLU A 35 -10.82 1.28 1.45
N ASP A 36 -10.76 1.59 2.75
CA ASP A 36 -10.35 2.90 3.21
C ASP A 36 -8.85 3.04 3.40
N PHE A 37 -8.08 2.06 2.93
CA PHE A 37 -6.62 2.15 2.94
C PHE A 37 -6.19 3.41 2.20
N ALA A 38 -5.27 4.15 2.79
CA ALA A 38 -4.74 5.36 2.20
C ALA A 38 -3.22 5.35 2.28
N CYS A 39 -2.58 6.00 1.29
CA CYS A 39 -1.13 6.14 1.30
C CYS A 39 -0.68 6.84 2.58
N PRO A 40 0.30 6.29 3.32
CA PRO A 40 0.76 6.93 4.56
C PRO A 40 1.51 8.24 4.33
N VAL A 41 1.86 8.53 3.09
CA VAL A 41 2.61 9.74 2.75
C VAL A 41 1.69 10.85 2.25
N CYS A 42 0.89 10.57 1.21
CA CYS A 42 0.04 11.60 0.59
C CYS A 42 -1.45 11.36 0.79
N GLN A 43 -1.82 10.24 1.39
CA GLN A 43 -3.20 9.93 1.81
C GLN A 43 -4.20 9.71 0.67
N VAL A 44 -3.73 9.40 -0.52
CA VAL A 44 -4.64 9.02 -1.60
C VAL A 44 -5.08 7.56 -1.43
N GLY A 45 -6.19 7.20 -2.06
CA GLY A 45 -6.75 5.86 -1.92
C GLY A 45 -6.03 4.80 -2.75
N LYS A 46 -6.50 3.55 -2.63
CA LYS A 46 -5.90 2.40 -3.32
C LYS A 46 -5.91 2.56 -4.83
N GLU A 47 -6.90 3.26 -5.37
CA GLU A 47 -7.04 3.43 -6.82
C GLU A 47 -5.85 4.16 -7.44
N ASN A 48 -5.06 4.84 -6.63
CA ASN A 48 -3.88 5.55 -7.11
C ASN A 48 -2.60 4.70 -7.05
N PHE A 49 -2.72 3.45 -6.67
CA PHE A 49 -1.59 2.54 -6.63
C PHE A 49 -1.57 1.65 -7.86
N SER A 50 -0.38 1.38 -8.36
CA SER A 50 -0.18 0.48 -9.49
C SER A 50 0.81 -0.59 -9.12
N GLU A 51 0.62 -1.79 -9.63
CA GLU A 51 1.56 -2.88 -9.41
C GLU A 51 2.88 -2.56 -10.12
N GLU A 52 3.96 -2.70 -9.38
CA GLU A 52 5.29 -2.46 -9.94
C GLU A 52 5.77 -3.61 -10.80
#